data_2f2cfd8246cefe782e93109c2f24c15c
#
_entry.id   2f2cfd8246cefe782e93109c2f24c15c
#
_cell.length_a   1.000
_cell.length_b   1.000
_cell.length_c   1.000
_cell.angle_alpha   90.00
_cell.angle_beta   90.00
_cell.angle_gamma   90.00
#
_symmetry.space_group_name_H-M   'P 1'
#
loop_
_entity.id
_entity.type
_entity.pdbx_description
1 polymer ?
#
loop_
_entity_poly.entity_id
_entity_poly.type
_entity_poly.pdbx_seq_one_letter_code
_entity_poly.pdbx_strand_id
1 'polypeptide(L)' 'MKKKVLILGGGISKERLISLETARAVYKALIKKNYKVIICEPDGNLTNKIKSFKPNIVFNALHGQFGEDGY' A
#
# COMPACT_ATOMS: atom_id res chain seq x y z
N MET A 1 -0.90 3.45 21.41
CA MET A 1 0.08 3.29 20.33
C MET A 1 -0.62 3.27 18.98
N LYS A 2 0.01 3.89 17.99
CA LYS A 2 -0.55 3.91 16.65
C LYS A 2 -0.26 2.60 15.94
N LYS A 3 -1.25 2.05 15.28
CA LYS A 3 -1.02 0.92 14.41
C LYS A 3 -0.35 1.38 13.12
N LYS A 4 0.49 0.54 12.59
CA LYS A 4 1.23 0.84 11.36
C LYS A 4 0.59 0.12 10.19
N VAL A 5 0.32 0.86 9.12
CA VAL A 5 -0.27 0.31 7.91
C VAL A 5 0.66 0.61 6.74
N LEU A 6 0.97 -0.41 5.98
CA LEU A 6 1.73 -0.26 4.75
C LEU A 6 0.78 -0.47 3.59
N ILE A 7 0.70 0.50 2.69
CA ILE A 7 -0.18 0.42 1.52
C ILE A 7 0.67 0.10 0.31
N LEU A 8 0.33 -0.97 -0.38
CA LEU A 8 0.95 -1.32 -1.65
C LEU A 8 0.22 -0.57 -2.76
N GLY A 9 0.92 0.30 -3.46
CA GLY A 9 0.33 1.06 -4.55
C GLY A 9 1.32 1.27 -5.67
N GLY A 10 0.82 1.58 -6.85
CA GLY A 10 1.64 1.81 -8.03
C GLY A 10 1.92 0.53 -8.79
N GLY A 11 3.18 0.14 -8.87
CA GLY A 11 3.58 -1.03 -9.63
C GLY A 11 3.85 -0.69 -11.08
N ILE A 12 3.98 -1.73 -11.89
CA ILE A 12 4.34 -1.57 -13.31
C ILE A 12 3.15 -1.73 -14.26
N SER A 13 1.97 -1.91 -13.71
CA SER A 13 0.76 -2.08 -14.49
C SER A 13 0.36 -0.80 -15.21
N LYS A 14 -0.42 -0.94 -16.27
CA LYS A 14 -1.01 0.22 -16.96
C LYS A 14 -1.92 1.02 -16.03
N GLU A 15 -2.37 0.40 -14.97
CA GLU A 15 -3.27 1.03 -14.01
C GLU A 15 -2.53 1.58 -12.79
N ARG A 16 -1.25 1.88 -12.97
CA ARG A 16 -0.41 2.40 -11.91
C ARG A 16 -1.00 3.68 -11.30
N LEU A 17 -1.48 4.58 -12.13
CA LEU A 17 -2.04 5.85 -11.64
C LEU A 17 -3.30 5.61 -10.82
N ILE A 18 -4.14 4.68 -11.24
CA ILE A 18 -5.35 4.34 -10.50
C ILE A 18 -4.98 3.74 -9.15
N SER A 19 -3.99 2.87 -9.15
CA SER A 19 -3.49 2.27 -7.92
C SER A 19 -2.97 3.33 -6.95
N LEU A 20 -2.22 4.31 -7.45
CA LEU A 20 -1.70 5.38 -6.62
C LEU A 20 -2.82 6.26 -6.06
N GLU A 21 -3.85 6.53 -6.86
CA GLU A 21 -4.99 7.30 -6.39
C GLU A 21 -5.72 6.58 -5.27
N THR A 22 -5.94 5.27 -5.44
CA THR A 22 -6.56 4.45 -4.41
C THR A 22 -5.72 4.45 -3.14
N ALA A 23 -4.41 4.28 -3.29
CA ALA A 23 -3.51 4.27 -2.14
C ALA A 23 -3.56 5.59 -1.39
N ARG A 24 -3.60 6.70 -2.10
CA ARG A 24 -3.68 8.02 -1.46
C ARG A 24 -4.99 8.23 -0.73
N ALA A 25 -6.10 7.76 -1.31
CA ALA A 25 -7.39 7.87 -0.65
C ALA A 25 -7.42 7.09 0.65
N VAL A 26 -6.90 5.88 0.63
CA VAL A 26 -6.81 5.06 1.83
C VAL A 26 -5.87 5.69 2.84
N TYR A 27 -4.74 6.20 2.37
CA TYR A 27 -3.77 6.89 3.22
C TYR A 27 -4.42 8.02 4.00
N LYS A 28 -5.13 8.89 3.29
CA LYS A 28 -5.79 10.04 3.94
C LYS A 28 -6.81 9.60 4.97
N ALA A 29 -7.59 8.58 4.65
CA ALA A 29 -8.60 8.07 5.57
C ALA A 29 -7.97 7.50 6.84
N LEU A 30 -6.89 6.75 6.68
CA LEU A 30 -6.23 6.13 7.82
C LEU A 30 -5.47 7.13 8.68
N ILE A 31 -4.88 8.15 8.07
CA ILE A 31 -4.20 9.20 8.82
C ILE A 31 -5.20 9.92 9.73
N LYS A 32 -6.41 10.15 9.22
CA LYS A 32 -7.44 10.79 10.04
C LYS A 32 -7.84 9.93 11.24
N LYS A 33 -7.68 8.63 11.12
CA LYS A 33 -7.97 7.71 12.21
C LYS A 33 -6.77 7.44 13.11
N ASN A 34 -5.73 8.23 12.94
CA ASN A 34 -4.56 8.18 13.80
C ASN A 34 -3.70 6.93 13.61
N TYR A 35 -3.70 6.36 12.40
CA TYR A 35 -2.77 5.30 12.04
C TYR A 35 -1.47 5.92 11.50
N LYS A 36 -0.39 5.18 11.65
CA LYS A 36 0.86 5.53 11.00
C LYS A 36 0.91 4.78 9.67
N VAL A 37 0.93 5.51 8.56
CA VAL A 37 0.74 4.91 7.24
C VAL A 37 1.87 5.30 6.31
N ILE A 38 2.33 4.33 5.51
CA ILE A 38 3.24 4.61 4.41
C ILE A 38 2.71 3.92 3.15
N ILE A 39 3.09 4.47 2.00
CA ILE A 39 2.76 3.88 0.71
C ILE A 39 4.05 3.39 0.07
N CYS A 40 4.06 2.15 -0.36
CA CYS A 40 5.22 1.56 -1.02
C CYS A 40 4.81 0.90 -2.32
N GLU A 41 5.72 0.92 -3.29
CA GLU A 41 5.51 0.18 -4.53
C GLU A 41 6.10 -1.22 -4.37
N PRO A 42 5.57 -2.21 -5.10
CA PRO A 42 6.06 -3.59 -5.01
C PRO A 42 7.34 -3.76 -5.84
N ASP A 43 8.43 -3.23 -5.33
CA ASP A 43 9.73 -3.32 -5.99
C ASP A 43 10.72 -4.06 -5.12
N GLY A 44 11.98 -4.04 -5.53
CA GLY A 44 13.03 -4.76 -4.81
C GLY A 44 13.28 -4.29 -3.39
N ASN A 45 12.82 -3.10 -3.05
CA ASN A 45 13.00 -2.57 -1.70
C ASN A 45 11.83 -2.86 -0.77
N LEU A 46 10.79 -3.49 -1.28
CA LEU A 46 9.59 -3.73 -0.48
C LEU A 46 9.90 -4.56 0.77
N THR A 47 10.67 -5.62 0.61
CA THR A 47 11.02 -6.48 1.74
C THR A 47 11.74 -5.69 2.83
N ASN A 48 12.69 -4.84 2.42
CA ASN A 48 13.41 -4.02 3.39
C ASN A 48 12.49 -3.03 4.10
N LYS A 49 11.56 -2.46 3.37
CA LYS A 49 10.61 -1.53 3.97
C LYS A 49 9.69 -2.21 4.96
N ILE A 50 9.25 -3.42 4.64
CA ILE A 50 8.43 -4.19 5.56
C ILE A 50 9.20 -4.50 6.83
N LYS A 51 10.46 -4.90 6.69
CA LYS A 51 11.30 -5.22 7.84
C LYS A 51 11.58 -3.99 8.71
N SER A 52 11.78 -2.84 8.09
CA SER A 52 12.08 -1.61 8.82
C SER A 52 10.85 -1.02 9.47
N PHE A 53 9.77 -0.97 8.74
CA PHE A 53 8.54 -0.34 9.21
C PHE A 53 7.77 -1.24 10.17
N LYS A 54 7.83 -2.54 9.95
CA LYS A 54 7.12 -3.55 10.74
C LYS A 54 5.62 -3.24 10.83
N PRO A 55 4.94 -3.21 9.68
CA PRO A 55 3.52 -2.87 9.69
C PRO A 55 2.68 -3.94 10.38
N ASN A 56 1.62 -3.49 11.04
CA ASN A 56 0.62 -4.39 11.60
C ASN A 56 -0.32 -4.89 10.53
N ILE A 57 -0.56 -4.07 9.50
CA ILE A 57 -1.49 -4.36 8.42
C ILE A 57 -0.84 -3.95 7.10
N VAL A 58 -1.01 -4.80 6.09
CA VAL A 58 -0.59 -4.46 4.73
C VAL A 58 -1.85 -4.39 3.88
N PHE A 59 -2.12 -3.22 3.32
CA PHE A 59 -3.28 -3.00 2.45
C PHE A 59 -2.84 -3.04 1.00
N ASN A 60 -3.47 -3.89 0.22
CA ASN A 60 -3.14 -4.05 -1.20
C ASN A 60 -4.05 -3.17 -2.06
N ALA A 61 -3.50 -2.09 -2.61
CA ALA A 61 -4.19 -1.20 -3.50
C ALA A 61 -3.76 -1.39 -4.95
N LEU A 62 -3.07 -2.48 -5.25
CA LEU A 62 -2.62 -2.77 -6.61
C LEU A 62 -3.80 -3.14 -7.50
N HIS A 63 -3.72 -2.70 -8.73
CA HIS A 63 -4.73 -3.00 -9.75
C HIS A 63 -4.11 -3.80 -10.89
N GLY A 64 -4.95 -4.27 -11.78
CA GLY A 64 -4.52 -5.02 -12.93
C GLY A 64 -4.45 -6.50 -12.63
N GLN A 65 -3.55 -7.19 -13.31
CA GLN A 65 -3.54 -8.65 -13.25
C GLN A 65 -3.32 -9.24 -11.87
N PHE A 66 -2.78 -8.49 -10.95
CA PHE A 66 -2.55 -9.02 -9.61
C PHE A 66 -3.85 -9.22 -8.83
N GLY A 67 -4.88 -8.49 -9.18
CA GLY A 67 -6.17 -8.61 -8.51
C GLY A 67 -7.15 -9.51 -9.21
N GLU A 68 -6.86 -9.87 -10.44
CA GLU A 68 -7.81 -10.61 -11.26
C GLU A 68 -7.91 -12.08 -10.92
N ASP A 69 -6.94 -12.63 -10.27
CA ASP A 69 -6.91 -14.05 -9.97
C ASP A 69 -7.60 -14.41 -8.67
N GLY A 70 -8.38 -13.51 -8.16
CA GLY A 70 -9.21 -13.82 -7.01
C GLY A 70 -8.48 -13.81 -5.67
N TYR A 71 -7.42 -13.08 -5.60
CA TYR A 71 -6.69 -12.98 -4.34
C TYR A 71 -7.41 -12.10 -3.34
#